data_96c72e03f0c575c49c8bc8cfd335edad
#
_entry.id   96c72e03f0c575c49c8bc8cfd335edad
#
_cell.length_a   1.000
_cell.length_b   1.000
_cell.length_c   1.000
_cell.angle_alpha   90.00
_cell.angle_beta   90.00
_cell.angle_gamma   90.00
#
_symmetry.space_group_name_H-M   'P 1'
#
loop_
_entity.id
_entity.type
_entity.pdbx_description
1 polymer ?
#
loop_
_entity_poly.entity_id
_entity_poly.type
_entity_poly.pdbx_seq_one_letter_code
_entity_poly.pdbx_strand_id
1 'polypeptide(L)'
;MTKFQNFYSPNFDQIKRRSSNIKYLIYHYTGMESERSALKRLCDTKSKVSCHYFIKKNGKILQIVPDSYISWHAGKSCWKKDKMLNKSSIGIEIHNSGHNFNYTNFNKNQIISIKNLSNVLIKKYRIKKVMI
;
A
#
# COMPACT_ATOMS: atom_id res chain seq x y z
N MET A 1 15.13 -3.32 12.93
CA MET A 1 14.85 -3.64 11.51
C MET A 1 13.38 -3.94 11.33
N THR A 2 12.76 -3.32 10.35
CA THR A 2 11.34 -3.54 10.02
C THR A 2 11.17 -4.90 9.33
N LYS A 3 10.32 -5.75 9.89
CA LYS A 3 10.08 -7.09 9.35
C LYS A 3 8.77 -7.12 8.57
N PHE A 4 8.80 -7.81 7.43
CA PHE A 4 7.64 -8.03 6.58
C PHE A 4 7.35 -9.52 6.45
N GLN A 5 6.07 -9.85 6.41
CA GLN A 5 5.61 -11.19 6.04
C GLN A 5 5.11 -11.14 4.60
N ASN A 6 5.48 -12.10 3.78
CA ASN A 6 5.03 -12.17 2.40
C ASN A 6 3.61 -12.72 2.34
N PHE A 7 2.76 -12.06 1.54
CA PHE A 7 1.39 -12.47 1.27
C PHE A 7 1.03 -11.98 -0.13
N TYR A 8 1.56 -12.62 -1.15
CA TYR A 8 1.58 -12.05 -2.50
C TYR A 8 0.24 -12.11 -3.23
N SER A 9 -0.10 -10.99 -3.88
CA SER A 9 -1.22 -10.86 -4.80
C SER A 9 -0.76 -11.12 -6.24
N PRO A 10 -1.63 -11.71 -7.09
CA PRO A 10 -1.34 -11.81 -8.53
C PRO A 10 -1.61 -10.51 -9.30
N ASN A 11 -2.16 -9.48 -8.64
CA ASN A 11 -2.65 -8.26 -9.29
C ASN A 11 -1.53 -7.21 -9.40
N PHE A 12 -0.68 -7.34 -10.40
CA PHE A 12 0.39 -6.38 -10.68
C PHE A 12 0.79 -6.45 -12.15
N ASP A 13 1.40 -5.37 -12.65
CA ASP A 13 1.95 -5.36 -13.99
C ASP A 13 3.18 -6.29 -14.05
N GLN A 14 3.26 -7.10 -15.11
CA GLN A 14 4.31 -8.11 -15.26
C GLN A 14 5.69 -7.51 -15.55
N ILE A 15 5.76 -6.26 -15.98
CA ILE A 15 7.01 -5.58 -16.31
C ILE A 15 7.54 -4.87 -15.06
N LYS A 16 8.79 -5.17 -14.70
CA LYS A 16 9.46 -4.50 -13.57
C LYS A 16 9.75 -3.04 -13.90
N ARG A 17 9.65 -2.20 -12.88
CA ARG A 17 10.02 -0.79 -12.97
C ARG A 17 11.40 -0.56 -12.33
N ARG A 18 12.06 0.52 -12.75
CA ARG A 18 13.30 0.95 -12.11
C ARG A 18 13.00 1.58 -10.76
N SER A 19 13.88 1.35 -9.78
CA SER A 19 13.74 1.98 -8.46
C SER A 19 13.72 3.51 -8.53
N SER A 20 14.45 4.09 -9.50
CA SER A 20 14.47 5.55 -9.72
C SER A 20 13.12 6.12 -10.17
N ASN A 21 12.21 5.29 -10.65
CA ASN A 21 10.86 5.71 -11.01
C ASN A 21 9.91 5.79 -9.83
N ILE A 22 10.30 5.26 -8.67
CA ILE A 22 9.50 5.32 -7.45
C ILE A 22 9.74 6.67 -6.78
N LYS A 23 8.71 7.53 -6.80
CA LYS A 23 8.81 8.92 -6.34
C LYS A 23 7.85 9.24 -5.20
N TYR A 24 6.77 8.48 -5.07
CA TYR A 24 5.68 8.80 -4.16
C TYR A 24 5.34 7.62 -3.26
N LEU A 25 4.86 7.96 -2.08
CA LEU A 25 4.30 7.02 -1.12
C LEU A 25 2.85 7.40 -0.91
N ILE A 26 1.93 6.47 -1.15
CA ILE A 26 0.50 6.74 -1.07
C ILE A 26 -0.15 5.83 -0.04
N TYR A 27 -0.81 6.43 0.95
CA TYR A 27 -1.56 5.70 1.97
C TYR A 27 -3.01 5.58 1.57
N HIS A 28 -3.56 4.39 1.80
CA HIS A 28 -4.98 4.11 1.68
C HIS A 28 -5.46 3.45 2.97
N TYR A 29 -6.73 3.57 3.27
CA TYR A 29 -7.35 2.70 4.28
C TYR A 29 -8.29 1.73 3.58
N THR A 30 -8.49 0.54 4.17
CA THR A 30 -9.22 -0.54 3.48
C THR A 30 -10.69 -0.21 3.27
N GLY A 31 -11.32 0.48 4.23
CA GLY A 31 -12.76 0.77 4.17
C GLY A 31 -13.63 -0.49 4.19
N MET A 32 -13.09 -1.61 4.65
CA MET A 32 -13.78 -2.90 4.72
C MET A 32 -13.88 -3.36 6.16
N GLU A 33 -14.93 -4.12 6.46
CA GLU A 33 -15.24 -4.53 7.84
C GLU A 33 -14.14 -5.39 8.45
N SER A 34 -13.58 -6.35 7.69
CA SER A 34 -12.58 -7.27 8.21
C SER A 34 -11.28 -7.23 7.41
N GLU A 35 -10.17 -7.56 8.07
CA GLU A 35 -8.88 -7.74 7.42
C GLU A 35 -8.92 -8.87 6.41
N ARG A 36 -9.62 -9.95 6.74
CA ARG A 36 -9.74 -11.12 5.87
C ARG A 36 -10.39 -10.75 4.54
N SER A 37 -11.49 -10.02 4.57
CA SER A 37 -12.17 -9.59 3.34
C SER A 37 -11.32 -8.59 2.54
N ALA A 38 -10.59 -7.69 3.22
CA ALA A 38 -9.69 -6.76 2.56
C ALA A 38 -8.54 -7.49 1.86
N LEU A 39 -7.89 -8.43 2.52
CA LEU A 39 -6.81 -9.24 1.94
C LEU A 39 -7.31 -10.11 0.79
N LYS A 40 -8.48 -10.70 0.94
CA LYS A 40 -9.11 -11.48 -0.13
C LYS A 40 -9.31 -10.62 -1.39
N ARG A 41 -9.80 -9.40 -1.23
CA ARG A 41 -10.01 -8.48 -2.35
C ARG A 41 -8.69 -8.12 -3.02
N LEU A 42 -7.64 -7.83 -2.26
CA LEU A 42 -6.32 -7.46 -2.80
C LEU A 42 -5.66 -8.60 -3.58
N CYS A 43 -6.07 -9.84 -3.33
CA CYS A 43 -5.50 -11.03 -3.98
C CYS A 43 -6.45 -11.69 -4.98
N ASP A 44 -7.68 -11.19 -5.14
CA ASP A 44 -8.64 -11.71 -6.09
C ASP A 44 -8.39 -11.09 -7.47
N THR A 45 -8.15 -11.93 -8.47
CA THR A 45 -7.90 -11.46 -9.85
C THR A 45 -9.07 -10.66 -10.42
N LYS A 46 -10.27 -10.93 -9.96
CA LYS A 46 -11.49 -10.22 -10.43
C LYS A 46 -11.57 -8.79 -9.89
N SER A 47 -10.98 -8.52 -8.74
CA SER A 47 -11.03 -7.19 -8.11
C SER A 47 -10.20 -6.16 -8.85
N LYS A 48 -9.12 -6.58 -9.52
CA LYS A 48 -8.16 -5.73 -10.22
C LYS A 48 -7.58 -4.62 -9.36
N VAL A 49 -7.41 -4.91 -8.06
CA VAL A 49 -6.75 -4.01 -7.10
C VAL A 49 -5.69 -4.77 -6.32
N SER A 50 -4.67 -4.04 -5.90
CA SER A 50 -3.62 -4.55 -5.01
C SER A 50 -2.91 -3.37 -4.35
N CYS A 51 -1.90 -3.67 -3.55
CA CYS A 51 -1.01 -2.68 -2.96
C CYS A 51 0.35 -3.34 -2.75
N HIS A 52 1.35 -2.55 -2.40
CA HIS A 52 2.67 -3.10 -2.08
C HIS A 52 2.71 -3.63 -0.65
N TYR A 53 2.15 -2.89 0.30
CA TYR A 53 2.17 -3.25 1.71
C TYR A 53 0.79 -3.12 2.33
N PHE A 54 0.50 -4.02 3.25
CA PHE A 54 -0.73 -4.01 4.04
C PHE A 54 -0.37 -4.00 5.51
N ILE A 55 -0.87 -3.02 6.25
CA ILE A 55 -0.65 -2.93 7.70
C ILE A 55 -1.90 -3.42 8.40
N LYS A 56 -1.76 -4.52 9.12
CA LYS A 56 -2.84 -5.15 9.88
C LYS A 56 -3.17 -4.31 11.12
N LYS A 57 -4.32 -4.58 11.70
CA LYS A 57 -4.78 -3.92 12.92
C LYS A 57 -3.78 -4.07 14.08
N ASN A 58 -3.11 -5.21 14.17
CA ASN A 58 -2.09 -5.46 15.20
C ASN A 58 -0.73 -4.80 14.88
N GLY A 59 -0.61 -4.10 13.77
CA GLY A 59 0.63 -3.47 13.33
C GLY A 59 1.52 -4.35 12.45
N LYS A 60 1.17 -5.61 12.25
CA LYS A 60 1.95 -6.49 11.40
C LYS A 60 1.93 -6.01 9.96
N ILE A 61 3.08 -6.03 9.28
CA ILE A 61 3.23 -5.55 7.91
C ILE A 61 3.32 -6.75 6.98
N LEU A 62 2.41 -6.79 6.00
CA LEU A 62 2.43 -7.80 4.94
C LEU A 62 2.93 -7.15 3.65
N GLN A 63 3.82 -7.83 2.94
CA GLN A 63 4.19 -7.45 1.57
C GLN A 63 3.28 -8.18 0.60
N ILE A 64 2.49 -7.42 -0.15
CA ILE A 64 1.47 -7.94 -1.07
C ILE A 64 2.00 -7.99 -2.51
N VAL A 65 2.72 -6.95 -2.93
CA VAL A 65 3.42 -6.89 -4.23
C VAL A 65 4.82 -6.37 -3.97
N PRO A 66 5.86 -6.99 -4.57
CA PRO A 66 7.22 -6.47 -4.44
C PRO A 66 7.35 -5.07 -5.04
N ASP A 67 8.20 -4.24 -4.45
CA ASP A 67 8.38 -2.83 -4.85
C ASP A 67 8.75 -2.65 -6.32
N SER A 68 9.51 -3.61 -6.87
CA SER A 68 9.95 -3.56 -8.26
C SER A 68 8.82 -3.78 -9.28
N TYR A 69 7.64 -4.18 -8.83
CA TYR A 69 6.46 -4.32 -9.68
C TYR A 69 5.46 -3.22 -9.41
N ILE A 70 4.60 -2.97 -10.37
CA ILE A 70 3.55 -1.95 -10.28
C ILE A 70 2.31 -2.59 -9.69
N SER A 71 1.92 -2.19 -8.49
CA SER A 71 0.66 -2.63 -7.90
C SER A 71 -0.51 -1.73 -8.36
N TRP A 72 -1.72 -2.23 -8.23
CA TRP A 72 -2.92 -1.55 -8.71
C TRP A 72 -3.69 -0.93 -7.53
N HIS A 73 -3.19 0.19 -7.01
CA HIS A 73 -3.76 0.81 -5.80
C HIS A 73 -4.38 2.19 -6.00
N ALA A 74 -3.96 2.92 -7.04
CA ALA A 74 -4.35 4.32 -7.21
C ALA A 74 -5.35 4.55 -8.34
N GLY A 75 -5.64 3.53 -9.15
CA GLY A 75 -6.53 3.66 -10.29
C GLY A 75 -6.00 4.67 -11.31
N LYS A 76 -6.91 5.30 -12.04
CA LYS A 76 -6.57 6.40 -12.94
C LYS A 76 -6.31 7.63 -12.08
N SER A 77 -5.08 8.13 -12.09
CA SER A 77 -4.64 9.17 -11.17
C SER A 77 -3.49 9.98 -11.75
N CYS A 78 -3.34 11.21 -11.26
CA CYS A 78 -2.21 12.04 -11.63
C CYS A 78 -1.80 12.95 -10.48
N TRP A 79 -0.53 13.30 -10.45
CA TRP A 79 0.02 14.34 -9.59
C TRP A 79 1.01 15.16 -10.43
N LYS A 80 0.74 16.46 -10.60
CA LYS A 80 1.53 17.31 -11.49
C LYS A 80 1.61 16.70 -12.90
N LYS A 81 2.82 16.40 -13.38
CA LYS A 81 3.05 15.79 -14.69
C LYS A 81 2.96 14.27 -14.68
N ASP A 82 2.94 13.66 -13.50
CA ASP A 82 2.91 12.20 -13.38
C ASP A 82 1.47 11.71 -13.50
N LYS A 83 1.19 11.02 -14.59
CA LYS A 83 -0.08 10.34 -14.82
C LYS A 83 0.07 8.88 -14.42
N MET A 84 -1.04 8.24 -14.00
CA MET A 84 -1.04 6.85 -13.58
C MET A 84 -0.06 6.61 -12.43
N LEU A 85 -0.39 7.13 -11.26
CA LEU A 85 0.48 7.10 -10.07
C LEU A 85 0.90 5.69 -9.65
N ASN A 86 0.19 4.64 -10.07
CA ASN A 86 0.64 3.26 -9.85
C ASN A 86 2.09 3.04 -10.30
N LYS A 87 2.47 3.62 -11.44
CA LYS A 87 3.81 3.44 -12.01
C LYS A 87 4.91 4.11 -11.21
N SER A 88 4.60 5.16 -10.45
CA SER A 88 5.59 6.00 -9.76
C SER A 88 5.47 5.98 -8.25
N SER A 89 4.66 5.10 -7.67
CA SER A 89 4.40 5.10 -6.24
C SER A 89 4.50 3.72 -5.60
N ILE A 90 4.65 3.75 -4.27
CA ILE A 90 4.42 2.60 -3.39
C ILE A 90 3.07 2.84 -2.73
N GLY A 91 2.16 1.88 -2.84
CA GLY A 91 0.85 1.91 -2.18
C GLY A 91 0.86 1.13 -0.88
N ILE A 92 0.41 1.75 0.18
CA ILE A 92 0.28 1.12 1.51
C ILE A 92 -1.19 1.14 1.90
N GLU A 93 -1.78 -0.03 2.08
CA GLU A 93 -3.13 -0.20 2.63
C GLU A 93 -3.03 -0.36 4.15
N ILE A 94 -3.78 0.42 4.88
CA ILE A 94 -3.83 0.33 6.35
C ILE A 94 -5.23 -0.13 6.73
N HIS A 95 -5.34 -1.23 7.46
CA HIS A 95 -6.66 -1.73 7.80
C HIS A 95 -7.40 -0.77 8.73
N ASN A 96 -8.54 -0.31 8.27
CA ASN A 96 -9.50 0.49 9.01
C ASN A 96 -10.84 0.34 8.32
N SER A 97 -11.87 0.03 9.09
CA SER A 97 -13.21 -0.21 8.53
C SER A 97 -13.81 1.02 7.83
N GLY A 98 -13.37 2.22 8.20
CA GLY A 98 -13.85 3.45 7.59
C GLY A 98 -15.20 3.89 8.10
N HIS A 99 -15.72 4.95 7.47
CA HIS A 99 -16.94 5.62 7.94
C HIS A 99 -18.20 4.76 7.85
N ASN A 100 -18.24 3.83 6.91
CA ASN A 100 -19.43 2.97 6.72
C ASN A 100 -19.59 1.89 7.80
N PHE A 101 -18.54 1.63 8.60
CA PHE A 101 -18.47 0.55 9.57
C PHE A 101 -17.98 1.05 10.93
N ASN A 102 -18.53 2.17 11.42
CA ASN A 102 -18.13 2.77 12.71
C ASN A 102 -16.64 3.07 12.76
N TYR A 103 -16.22 4.05 11.98
CA TYR A 103 -14.84 4.49 11.90
C TYR A 103 -14.17 4.57 13.28
N THR A 104 -12.97 4.00 13.39
CA THR A 104 -12.10 4.13 14.55
C THR A 104 -10.78 4.74 14.14
N ASN A 105 -10.09 5.40 15.06
CA ASN A 105 -8.74 5.90 14.79
C ASN A 105 -7.77 4.72 14.59
N PHE A 106 -6.70 4.95 13.84
CA PHE A 106 -5.61 4.01 13.79
C PHE A 106 -5.03 3.84 15.20
N ASN A 107 -4.76 2.60 15.58
CA ASN A 107 -4.23 2.32 16.91
C ASN A 107 -2.72 2.55 16.97
N LYS A 108 -2.18 2.48 18.19
CA LYS A 108 -0.75 2.73 18.45
C LYS A 108 0.17 1.81 17.62
N ASN A 109 -0.17 0.53 17.52
CA ASN A 109 0.65 -0.44 16.79
C ASN A 109 0.67 -0.12 15.30
N GLN A 110 -0.46 0.29 14.73
CA GLN A 110 -0.52 0.73 13.34
C GLN A 110 0.31 1.98 13.10
N ILE A 111 0.20 2.98 13.97
CA ILE A 111 0.97 4.22 13.86
C ILE A 111 2.48 3.95 13.89
N ILE A 112 2.93 3.09 14.77
CA ILE A 112 4.35 2.70 14.84
C ILE A 112 4.79 2.04 13.53
N SER A 113 3.99 1.10 13.02
CA SER A 113 4.31 0.41 11.77
C SER A 113 4.29 1.35 10.56
N ILE A 114 3.33 2.26 10.50
CA ILE A 114 3.27 3.28 9.44
C ILE A 114 4.56 4.11 9.43
N LYS A 115 4.98 4.61 10.60
CA LYS A 115 6.21 5.40 10.72
C LYS A 115 7.44 4.62 10.31
N ASN A 116 7.60 3.40 10.83
CA ASN A 116 8.77 2.57 10.56
C ASN A 116 8.86 2.19 9.08
N LEU A 117 7.78 1.73 8.49
CA LEU A 117 7.75 1.37 7.08
C LEU A 117 7.99 2.59 6.19
N SER A 118 7.33 3.70 6.49
CA SER A 118 7.48 4.93 5.71
C SER A 118 8.91 5.44 5.74
N ASN A 119 9.55 5.45 6.90
CA ASN A 119 10.94 5.90 7.02
C ASN A 119 11.89 5.05 6.18
N VAL A 120 11.71 3.72 6.20
CA VAL A 120 12.50 2.79 5.37
C VAL A 120 12.33 3.11 3.90
N LEU A 121 11.09 3.24 3.44
CA LEU A 121 10.79 3.46 2.01
C LEU A 121 11.21 4.85 1.53
N ILE A 122 10.96 5.89 2.33
CA ILE A 122 11.34 7.27 2.00
C ILE A 122 12.86 7.34 1.80
N LYS A 123 13.62 6.75 2.71
CA LYS A 123 15.08 6.74 2.64
C LYS A 123 15.59 5.92 1.46
N LYS A 124 15.03 4.72 1.25
CA LYS A 124 15.48 3.80 0.21
C LYS A 124 15.28 4.37 -1.20
N TYR A 125 14.14 4.99 -1.44
CA TYR A 125 13.76 5.47 -2.78
C TYR A 125 13.84 6.98 -2.93
N ARG A 126 14.28 7.70 -1.92
CA ARG A 126 14.32 9.17 -1.92
C ARG A 126 12.95 9.75 -2.29
N ILE A 127 11.92 9.28 -1.61
CA ILE A 127 10.53 9.65 -1.87
C ILE A 127 10.37 11.18 -1.82
N LYS A 128 9.74 11.74 -2.84
CA LYS A 128 9.54 13.19 -2.98
C LYS A 128 8.27 13.69 -2.30
N LYS A 129 7.24 12.85 -2.24
CA LYS A 129 5.94 13.25 -1.72
C LYS A 129 5.23 12.06 -1.10
N VAL A 130 4.64 12.30 0.05
CA VAL A 130 3.73 11.35 0.73
C VAL A 130 2.32 11.87 0.52
N MET A 131 1.41 10.98 0.09
CA MET A 131 0.02 11.32 -0.21
C MET A 131 -0.94 10.39 0.53
N ILE A 132 -2.13 10.86 0.73
CA ILE A 132 -3.21 10.11 1.36
C ILE A 132 -4.37 9.97 0.40
#